data_1cf4be1791d8644ac97a501f1d8ec013
#
_entry.id   1cf4be1791d8644ac97a501f1d8ec013
#
_cell.length_a   1.000
_cell.length_b   1.000
_cell.length_c   1.000
_cell.angle_alpha   90.00
_cell.angle_beta   90.00
_cell.angle_gamma   90.00
#
_symmetry.space_group_name_H-M   'P 1'
#
loop_
_entity.id
_entity.type
_entity.pdbx_description
1 polymer ?
#
loop_
_entity_poly.entity_id
_entity_poly.type
_entity_poly.pdbx_seq_one_letter_code
_entity_poly.pdbx_strand_id
1 'polypeptide(L)'
;PSYTAGTKGVQRGHVLQEPLTQSEFDRMKGQLKGAWVLINGKNVGWPVDRSAKGDSIRAAIISENNETAKKNRQIMEDNWRNNTDNPLLPLKEDVPALFYKQMCEAGVSGFIQSATVPLRALYDKAIIHDPTFTFDNLPEVCDIKLDEHQYAAIKQMVKERGTSFLEFDIRNHFRMGPVKYYNVIGKIKGCKYPDEYVMASGHLDAFDVATGGVDCGSGVTPVMEAARMIMKSGAKPKRTMLFCAFAGEEFGLLGST
;
A
#
# COMPACT_ATOMS: atom_id res chain seq x y z
N PRO A 1 3.28 -2.29 -5.86
CA PRO A 1 2.19 -3.06 -5.24
C PRO A 1 1.55 -4.06 -6.18
N SER A 2 0.97 -5.12 -5.63
CA SER A 2 0.35 -6.19 -6.40
C SER A 2 -0.96 -5.79 -7.11
N TYR A 3 -1.55 -4.69 -6.74
CA TYR A 3 -2.85 -4.23 -7.28
C TYR A 3 -2.72 -3.25 -8.46
N THR A 4 -1.50 -2.84 -8.86
CA THR A 4 -1.30 -1.99 -10.03
C THR A 4 -0.90 -2.82 -11.25
N ALA A 5 -1.14 -2.29 -12.45
CA ALA A 5 -0.65 -2.91 -13.66
C ALA A 5 0.88 -3.08 -13.63
N GLY A 6 1.37 -4.10 -14.31
CA GLY A 6 2.79 -4.24 -14.58
C GLY A 6 3.25 -3.36 -15.76
N THR A 7 4.54 -3.33 -16.00
CA THR A 7 5.09 -2.77 -17.22
C THR A 7 4.97 -3.77 -18.38
N LYS A 8 4.85 -3.27 -19.60
CA LYS A 8 4.85 -4.13 -20.80
C LYS A 8 6.30 -4.35 -21.26
N GLY A 9 7.06 -5.17 -20.49
CA GLY A 9 8.50 -5.31 -20.62
C GLY A 9 9.26 -4.19 -19.91
N VAL A 10 10.57 -4.08 -20.19
CA VAL A 10 11.41 -3.05 -19.58
C VAL A 10 10.95 -1.65 -19.99
N GLN A 11 10.67 -0.81 -19.01
CA GLN A 11 10.33 0.59 -19.18
C GLN A 11 11.43 1.47 -18.63
N ARG A 12 12.08 2.23 -19.51
CA ARG A 12 13.09 3.23 -19.14
C ARG A 12 12.48 4.61 -19.19
N GLY A 13 12.61 5.35 -18.09
CA GLY A 13 12.11 6.72 -17.98
C GLY A 13 13.06 7.60 -17.17
N HIS A 14 13.03 8.89 -17.45
CA HIS A 14 13.70 9.87 -16.60
C HIS A 14 12.95 9.99 -15.27
N VAL A 15 13.65 10.47 -14.26
CA VAL A 15 13.12 10.55 -12.90
C VAL A 15 12.84 12.01 -12.54
N LEU A 16 11.65 12.27 -12.05
CA LEU A 16 11.21 13.57 -11.56
C LEU A 16 10.79 13.49 -10.10
N GLN A 17 10.94 14.58 -9.36
CA GLN A 17 10.32 14.72 -8.05
C GLN A 17 8.89 15.23 -8.23
N GLU A 18 7.92 14.73 -7.43
CA GLU A 18 6.55 15.24 -7.53
C GLU A 18 6.45 16.71 -7.17
N PRO A 19 5.54 17.45 -7.82
CA PRO A 19 5.26 18.84 -7.48
C PRO A 19 4.47 18.94 -6.17
N LEU A 20 4.77 19.95 -5.38
CA LEU A 20 4.05 20.27 -4.12
C LEU A 20 3.08 21.44 -4.28
N THR A 21 3.18 22.18 -5.38
CA THR A 21 2.34 23.35 -5.69
C THR A 21 1.83 23.31 -7.12
N GLN A 22 0.75 24.04 -7.40
CA GLN A 22 0.22 24.17 -8.76
C GLN A 22 1.27 24.75 -9.72
N SER A 23 2.02 25.77 -9.30
CA SER A 23 3.06 26.39 -10.12
C SER A 23 4.19 25.42 -10.49
N GLU A 24 4.56 24.52 -9.57
CA GLU A 24 5.55 23.47 -9.86
C GLU A 24 4.99 22.46 -10.86
N PHE A 25 3.74 22.01 -10.67
CA PHE A 25 3.08 21.11 -11.60
C PHE A 25 3.03 21.70 -13.02
N ASP A 26 2.61 22.95 -13.15
CA ASP A 26 2.48 23.63 -14.45
C ASP A 26 3.83 23.72 -15.17
N ARG A 27 4.92 23.98 -14.44
CA ARG A 27 6.28 24.02 -15.00
C ARG A 27 6.79 22.67 -15.49
N MET A 28 6.46 21.59 -14.79
CA MET A 28 6.97 20.26 -15.10
C MET A 28 6.04 19.42 -16.00
N LYS A 29 4.79 19.86 -16.22
CA LYS A 29 3.76 19.13 -16.96
C LYS A 29 4.26 18.56 -18.30
N GLY A 30 5.05 19.34 -19.06
CA GLY A 30 5.61 18.91 -20.33
C GLY A 30 6.67 17.81 -20.24
N GLN A 31 7.20 17.54 -19.04
CA GLN A 31 8.24 16.54 -18.78
C GLN A 31 7.67 15.24 -18.20
N LEU A 32 6.38 15.19 -17.85
CA LEU A 32 5.78 14.06 -17.16
C LEU A 32 5.63 12.81 -18.03
N LYS A 33 5.47 12.99 -19.34
CA LYS A 33 5.27 11.85 -20.26
C LYS A 33 6.45 10.88 -20.21
N GLY A 34 6.17 9.63 -19.82
CA GLY A 34 7.17 8.57 -19.70
C GLY A 34 8.10 8.71 -18.49
N ALA A 35 7.83 9.64 -17.57
CA ALA A 35 8.63 9.84 -16.38
C ALA A 35 8.29 8.81 -15.27
N TRP A 36 9.27 8.49 -14.43
CA TRP A 36 9.09 7.89 -13.12
C TRP A 36 9.08 9.02 -12.10
N VAL A 37 8.02 9.11 -11.29
CA VAL A 37 7.85 10.22 -10.36
C VAL A 37 8.09 9.76 -8.92
N LEU A 38 9.09 10.36 -8.27
CA LEU A 38 9.35 10.18 -6.84
C LEU A 38 8.29 10.93 -6.04
N ILE A 39 7.54 10.21 -5.22
CA ILE A 39 6.53 10.77 -4.34
C ILE A 39 7.16 11.19 -3.03
N ASN A 40 6.88 12.40 -2.57
CA ASN A 40 7.41 12.93 -1.32
C ASN A 40 6.83 12.20 -0.10
N GLY A 41 7.51 12.39 1.03
CA GLY A 41 7.12 11.75 2.29
C GLY A 41 7.48 10.26 2.34
N LYS A 42 7.04 9.62 3.42
CA LYS A 42 7.26 8.20 3.70
C LYS A 42 5.93 7.47 3.66
N ASN A 43 5.82 6.47 2.81
CA ASN A 43 4.63 5.64 2.78
C ASN A 43 4.61 4.71 4.01
N VAL A 44 3.53 4.79 4.77
CA VAL A 44 3.28 3.94 5.94
C VAL A 44 2.11 2.97 5.71
N GLY A 45 1.84 2.62 4.47
CA GLY A 45 0.73 1.75 4.05
C GLY A 45 -0.48 2.52 3.50
N TRP A 46 -0.26 3.75 3.02
CA TRP A 46 -1.30 4.50 2.31
C TRP A 46 -1.27 4.18 0.82
N PRO A 47 -2.43 3.94 0.21
CA PRO A 47 -2.52 3.83 -1.24
C PRO A 47 -2.22 5.18 -1.90
N VAL A 48 -1.90 5.10 -3.19
CA VAL A 48 -2.17 6.20 -4.09
C VAL A 48 -3.70 6.25 -4.20
N ASP A 49 -4.33 6.91 -3.24
CA ASP A 49 -5.77 6.88 -3.05
C ASP A 49 -6.49 7.70 -4.12
N ARG A 50 -7.40 7.06 -4.83
CA ARG A 50 -8.23 7.63 -5.89
C ARG A 50 -9.62 8.05 -5.40
N SER A 51 -9.91 7.87 -4.10
CA SER A 51 -11.21 8.20 -3.52
C SER A 51 -11.51 9.70 -3.56
N ALA A 52 -12.78 10.06 -3.56
CA ALA A 52 -13.21 11.45 -3.46
C ALA A 52 -12.73 12.10 -2.15
N LYS A 53 -12.58 11.32 -1.08
CA LYS A 53 -12.01 11.79 0.19
C LYS A 53 -10.52 12.11 0.04
N GLY A 54 -9.75 11.25 -0.62
CA GLY A 54 -8.35 11.49 -0.93
C GLY A 54 -8.17 12.74 -1.81
N ASP A 55 -9.01 12.91 -2.82
CA ASP A 55 -9.00 14.10 -3.68
C ASP A 55 -9.27 15.38 -2.88
N SER A 56 -10.22 15.36 -1.94
CA SER A 56 -10.49 16.53 -1.09
C SER A 56 -9.30 16.88 -0.20
N ILE A 57 -8.61 15.89 0.36
CA ILE A 57 -7.41 16.08 1.18
C ILE A 57 -6.28 16.67 0.33
N ARG A 58 -6.04 16.13 -0.87
CA ARG A 58 -5.05 16.65 -1.82
C ARG A 58 -5.31 18.11 -2.18
N ALA A 59 -6.57 18.43 -2.52
CA ALA A 59 -6.95 19.80 -2.86
C ALA A 59 -6.69 20.77 -1.71
N ALA A 60 -6.99 20.38 -0.48
CA ALA A 60 -6.72 21.20 0.71
C ALA A 60 -5.21 21.45 0.92
N ILE A 61 -4.38 20.39 0.81
CA ILE A 61 -2.93 20.50 0.97
C ILE A 61 -2.31 21.33 -0.17
N ILE A 62 -2.74 21.13 -1.42
CA ILE A 62 -2.28 21.93 -2.56
C ILE A 62 -2.61 23.41 -2.33
N SER A 63 -3.82 23.72 -1.87
CA SER A 63 -4.21 25.10 -1.55
C SER A 63 -3.33 25.72 -0.47
N GLU A 64 -3.07 24.99 0.61
CA GLU A 64 -2.20 25.43 1.71
C GLU A 64 -0.75 25.62 1.24
N ASN A 65 -0.23 24.68 0.46
CA ASN A 65 1.11 24.78 -0.12
C ASN A 65 1.22 25.98 -1.08
N ASN A 66 0.19 26.28 -1.86
CA ASN A 66 0.16 27.45 -2.72
C ASN A 66 0.24 28.77 -1.92
N GLU A 67 -0.49 28.85 -0.80
CA GLU A 67 -0.42 30.02 0.09
C GLU A 67 0.95 30.14 0.78
N THR A 68 1.52 29.01 1.22
CA THR A 68 2.87 28.96 1.79
C THR A 68 3.93 29.37 0.76
N ALA A 69 3.81 28.93 -0.48
CA ALA A 69 4.71 29.32 -1.56
C ALA A 69 4.65 30.82 -1.86
N LYS A 70 3.47 31.46 -1.77
CA LYS A 70 3.34 32.93 -1.88
C LYS A 70 4.09 33.64 -0.76
N LYS A 71 3.93 33.19 0.49
CA LYS A 71 4.66 33.74 1.64
C LYS A 71 6.17 33.55 1.48
N ASN A 72 6.61 32.39 1.03
CA ASN A 72 8.03 32.12 0.79
C ASN A 72 8.61 33.04 -0.29
N ARG A 73 7.85 33.35 -1.34
CA ARG A 73 8.26 34.34 -2.34
C ARG A 73 8.50 35.71 -1.73
N GLN A 74 7.59 36.14 -0.84
CA GLN A 74 7.75 37.41 -0.12
C GLN A 74 9.01 37.38 0.78
N ILE A 75 9.24 36.30 1.52
CA ILE A 75 10.44 36.15 2.35
C ILE A 75 11.71 36.22 1.48
N MET A 76 11.74 35.57 0.33
CA MET A 76 12.86 35.61 -0.60
C MET A 76 13.13 37.05 -1.13
N GLU A 77 12.07 37.78 -1.48
CA GLU A 77 12.19 39.18 -1.93
C GLU A 77 12.70 40.08 -0.81
N ASP A 78 12.22 39.91 0.42
CA ASP A 78 12.64 40.67 1.58
C ASP A 78 14.07 40.34 1.97
N ASN A 79 14.47 39.08 1.92
CA ASN A 79 15.85 38.65 2.12
C ASN A 79 16.79 39.32 1.09
N TRP A 80 16.39 39.33 -0.16
CA TRP A 80 17.18 39.96 -1.23
C TRP A 80 17.33 41.48 -1.02
N ARG A 81 16.22 42.17 -0.67
CA ARG A 81 16.21 43.62 -0.46
C ARG A 81 17.02 44.06 0.75
N ASN A 82 16.95 43.29 1.83
CA ASN A 82 17.52 43.67 3.13
C ASN A 82 18.84 42.97 3.44
N ASN A 83 19.35 42.13 2.51
CA ASN A 83 20.52 41.27 2.69
C ASN A 83 20.42 40.40 3.96
N THR A 84 19.25 39.78 4.16
CA THR A 84 18.94 38.86 5.28
C THR A 84 18.78 37.43 4.78
N ASP A 85 18.80 36.45 5.69
CA ASP A 85 18.63 35.04 5.39
C ASP A 85 17.56 34.44 6.31
N ASN A 86 16.34 34.96 6.21
CA ASN A 86 15.20 34.38 6.94
C ASN A 86 14.80 33.01 6.33
N PRO A 87 14.53 32.01 7.18
CA PRO A 87 14.19 30.68 6.71
C PRO A 87 12.84 30.65 5.96
N LEU A 88 12.76 29.83 4.91
CA LEU A 88 11.51 29.58 4.21
C LEU A 88 10.63 28.65 5.04
N LEU A 89 9.32 28.84 4.91
CA LEU A 89 8.33 27.95 5.51
C LEU A 89 8.28 26.60 4.77
N PRO A 90 8.22 25.48 5.50
CA PRO A 90 8.13 24.16 4.86
C PRO A 90 6.79 23.96 4.15
N LEU A 91 6.83 23.29 3.01
CA LEU A 91 5.63 22.80 2.34
C LEU A 91 5.20 21.45 2.95
N LYS A 92 3.91 21.16 2.93
CA LYS A 92 3.39 19.87 3.40
C LYS A 92 3.64 18.76 2.37
N GLU A 93 4.11 17.61 2.86
CA GLU A 93 4.44 16.41 2.08
C GLU A 93 3.69 15.16 2.57
N ASP A 94 2.70 15.31 3.45
CA ASP A 94 2.14 14.19 4.23
C ASP A 94 1.18 13.30 3.43
N VAL A 95 0.73 13.76 2.26
CA VAL A 95 -0.17 13.02 1.39
C VAL A 95 0.57 12.58 0.14
N PRO A 96 0.74 11.27 -0.10
CA PRO A 96 1.37 10.77 -1.29
C PRO A 96 0.64 11.20 -2.58
N ALA A 97 1.43 11.51 -3.61
CA ALA A 97 0.95 11.85 -4.96
C ALA A 97 -0.11 12.96 -5.00
N LEU A 98 0.25 14.17 -4.55
CA LEU A 98 -0.65 15.34 -4.49
C LEU A 98 -1.36 15.60 -5.84
N PHE A 99 -0.67 15.45 -6.96
CA PHE A 99 -1.20 15.66 -8.31
C PHE A 99 -1.41 14.33 -9.06
N TYR A 100 -1.83 13.27 -8.35
CA TYR A 100 -1.93 11.91 -8.89
C TYR A 100 -2.66 11.84 -10.24
N LYS A 101 -3.90 12.32 -10.29
CA LYS A 101 -4.73 12.24 -11.52
C LYS A 101 -4.12 13.01 -12.68
N GLN A 102 -3.66 14.22 -12.40
CA GLN A 102 -3.07 15.09 -13.41
C GLN A 102 -1.76 14.52 -13.96
N MET A 103 -0.96 13.88 -13.11
CA MET A 103 0.26 13.19 -13.54
C MET A 103 -0.05 11.93 -14.37
N CYS A 104 -1.06 11.15 -14.00
CA CYS A 104 -1.53 10.02 -14.81
C CYS A 104 -2.02 10.49 -16.18
N GLU A 105 -2.84 11.54 -16.24
CA GLU A 105 -3.33 12.14 -17.49
C GLU A 105 -2.19 12.68 -18.36
N ALA A 106 -1.12 13.17 -17.75
CA ALA A 106 0.09 13.61 -18.43
C ALA A 106 0.97 12.45 -18.95
N GLY A 107 0.64 11.20 -18.62
CA GLY A 107 1.26 9.99 -19.16
C GLY A 107 2.54 9.57 -18.47
N VAL A 108 2.64 9.68 -17.15
CA VAL A 108 3.77 9.14 -16.37
C VAL A 108 3.86 7.62 -16.52
N SER A 109 5.08 7.07 -16.45
CA SER A 109 5.30 5.61 -16.41
C SER A 109 4.92 4.99 -15.10
N GLY A 110 5.07 5.72 -13.99
CA GLY A 110 4.72 5.25 -12.67
C GLY A 110 5.20 6.14 -11.54
N PHE A 111 4.83 5.75 -10.33
CA PHE A 111 5.18 6.41 -9.10
C PHE A 111 6.13 5.56 -8.26
N ILE A 112 7.05 6.21 -7.58
CA ILE A 112 8.01 5.57 -6.68
C ILE A 112 7.86 6.19 -5.31
N GLN A 113 7.49 5.36 -4.32
CA GLN A 113 7.28 5.76 -2.94
C GLN A 113 8.37 5.20 -2.03
N SER A 114 8.73 5.96 -1.01
CA SER A 114 9.58 5.48 0.08
C SER A 114 8.78 4.61 1.03
N ALA A 115 9.35 3.50 1.48
CA ALA A 115 8.77 2.60 2.46
C ALA A 115 9.74 2.27 3.58
N THR A 116 9.22 1.97 4.77
CA THR A 116 10.04 1.62 5.94
C THR A 116 10.77 0.29 5.75
N VAL A 117 11.99 0.16 6.24
CA VAL A 117 12.71 -1.12 6.29
C VAL A 117 12.50 -1.85 7.62
N PRO A 118 12.51 -3.18 7.60
CA PRO A 118 12.56 -4.04 6.42
C PRO A 118 11.31 -3.86 5.56
N LEU A 119 11.50 -3.86 4.23
CA LEU A 119 10.39 -3.76 3.30
C LEU A 119 9.51 -5.00 3.49
N ARG A 120 8.32 -4.79 4.00
CA ARG A 120 7.29 -5.81 4.14
C ARG A 120 6.29 -5.66 3.00
N ALA A 121 5.43 -6.65 2.83
CA ALA A 121 4.28 -6.49 1.97
C ALA A 121 3.46 -5.28 2.46
N LEU A 122 3.55 -4.19 1.71
CA LEU A 122 2.80 -2.98 1.98
C LEU A 122 1.50 -3.08 1.20
N TYR A 123 0.44 -3.29 1.92
CA TYR A 123 -0.90 -3.25 1.37
C TYR A 123 -1.57 -1.92 1.68
N ASP A 124 -2.42 -1.55 0.79
CA ASP A 124 -3.19 -0.33 0.92
C ASP A 124 -4.58 -0.68 1.46
N LYS A 125 -4.75 -0.58 2.77
CA LYS A 125 -5.99 -0.93 3.47
C LYS A 125 -7.24 -0.31 2.84
N ALA A 126 -7.11 0.92 2.34
CA ALA A 126 -8.23 1.61 1.71
C ALA A 126 -8.74 0.89 0.46
N ILE A 127 -7.86 0.20 -0.28
CA ILE A 127 -8.22 -0.52 -1.50
C ILE A 127 -9.04 -1.78 -1.19
N ILE A 128 -8.69 -2.52 -0.13
CA ILE A 128 -9.39 -3.75 0.26
C ILE A 128 -10.84 -3.46 0.66
N HIS A 129 -11.08 -2.30 1.24
CA HIS A 129 -12.40 -1.90 1.74
C HIS A 129 -13.16 -0.95 0.79
N ASP A 130 -12.60 -0.63 -0.38
CA ASP A 130 -13.28 0.19 -1.37
C ASP A 130 -14.11 -0.69 -2.31
N PRO A 131 -15.46 -0.68 -2.20
CA PRO A 131 -16.32 -1.51 -3.04
C PRO A 131 -16.29 -1.12 -4.52
N THR A 132 -15.73 0.05 -4.84
CA THR A 132 -15.58 0.50 -6.23
C THR A 132 -14.32 -0.04 -6.88
N PHE A 133 -13.42 -0.68 -6.10
CA PHE A 133 -12.17 -1.23 -6.57
C PHE A 133 -12.40 -2.64 -7.14
N THR A 134 -12.44 -2.75 -8.44
CA THR A 134 -12.68 -4.00 -9.17
C THR A 134 -11.51 -4.29 -10.12
N PHE A 135 -11.44 -5.51 -10.64
CA PHE A 135 -10.43 -5.85 -11.64
C PHE A 135 -10.53 -5.00 -12.92
N ASP A 136 -11.71 -4.45 -13.21
CA ASP A 136 -11.93 -3.64 -14.40
C ASP A 136 -11.44 -2.19 -14.25
N ASN A 137 -11.16 -1.75 -13.01
CA ASN A 137 -10.71 -0.39 -12.72
C ASN A 137 -9.39 -0.31 -11.95
N LEU A 138 -8.56 -1.37 -12.02
CA LEU A 138 -7.21 -1.36 -11.44
C LEU A 138 -6.38 -0.21 -12.01
N PRO A 139 -5.48 0.40 -11.20
CA PRO A 139 -4.60 1.45 -11.68
C PRO A 139 -3.71 0.94 -12.82
N GLU A 140 -3.78 1.60 -13.96
CA GLU A 140 -2.94 1.28 -15.12
C GLU A 140 -1.50 1.75 -14.96
N VAL A 141 -1.30 2.75 -14.09
CA VAL A 141 0.01 3.33 -13.80
C VAL A 141 0.66 2.57 -12.65
N CYS A 142 1.92 2.17 -12.84
CA CYS A 142 2.67 1.41 -11.84
C CYS A 142 2.91 2.23 -10.58
N ASP A 143 2.70 1.63 -9.41
CA ASP A 143 3.11 2.16 -8.10
C ASP A 143 4.20 1.24 -7.52
N ILE A 144 5.37 1.81 -7.26
CA ILE A 144 6.56 1.10 -6.78
C ILE A 144 6.87 1.58 -5.38
N LYS A 145 7.07 0.65 -4.46
CA LYS A 145 7.52 0.95 -3.11
C LYS A 145 8.95 0.44 -2.94
N LEU A 146 9.87 1.37 -2.73
CA LEU A 146 11.26 1.07 -2.45
C LEU A 146 11.55 1.25 -0.96
N ASP A 147 12.52 0.50 -0.50
CA ASP A 147 13.09 0.74 0.82
C ASP A 147 13.63 2.17 0.92
N GLU A 148 13.50 2.75 2.11
CA GLU A 148 13.82 4.17 2.36
C GLU A 148 15.26 4.55 1.99
N HIS A 149 16.22 3.63 2.08
CA HIS A 149 17.62 3.91 1.73
C HIS A 149 17.82 3.95 0.21
N GLN A 150 17.22 3.01 -0.51
CA GLN A 150 17.23 3.02 -1.98
C GLN A 150 16.51 4.24 -2.54
N TYR A 151 15.35 4.59 -1.97
CA TYR A 151 14.62 5.80 -2.35
C TYR A 151 15.47 7.05 -2.13
N ALA A 152 16.10 7.19 -0.95
CA ALA A 152 16.96 8.33 -0.62
C ALA A 152 18.15 8.44 -1.58
N ALA A 153 18.79 7.33 -1.93
CA ALA A 153 19.88 7.31 -2.90
C ALA A 153 19.45 7.80 -4.28
N ILE A 154 18.26 7.39 -4.76
CA ILE A 154 17.71 7.86 -6.03
C ILE A 154 17.38 9.36 -5.95
N LYS A 155 16.74 9.81 -4.88
CA LYS A 155 16.40 11.22 -4.66
C LYS A 155 17.65 12.10 -4.66
N GLN A 156 18.72 11.65 -4.02
CA GLN A 156 20.02 12.34 -4.01
C GLN A 156 20.64 12.40 -5.42
N MET A 157 20.61 11.29 -6.15
CA MET A 157 21.12 11.22 -7.52
C MET A 157 20.39 12.21 -8.45
N VAL A 158 19.07 12.32 -8.35
CA VAL A 158 18.26 13.28 -9.13
C VAL A 158 18.65 14.70 -8.78
N LYS A 159 18.83 15.00 -7.48
CA LYS A 159 19.24 16.33 -7.02
C LYS A 159 20.63 16.75 -7.54
N GLU A 160 21.58 15.82 -7.54
CA GLU A 160 22.99 16.12 -7.92
C GLU A 160 23.17 16.21 -9.45
N ARG A 161 22.50 15.35 -10.21
CA ARG A 161 22.72 15.21 -11.66
C ARG A 161 21.71 15.94 -12.52
N GLY A 162 20.62 16.42 -11.93
CA GLY A 162 19.53 17.10 -12.63
C GLY A 162 18.67 16.16 -13.49
N THR A 163 19.28 15.19 -14.18
CA THR A 163 18.57 14.19 -15.00
C THR A 163 19.11 12.81 -14.68
N SER A 164 18.25 11.91 -14.24
CA SER A 164 18.54 10.50 -13.97
C SER A 164 17.51 9.63 -14.66
N PHE A 165 17.89 8.39 -15.00
CA PHE A 165 17.00 7.43 -15.64
C PHE A 165 16.92 6.17 -14.79
N LEU A 166 15.73 5.60 -14.72
CA LEU A 166 15.48 4.30 -14.11
C LEU A 166 14.82 3.38 -15.13
N GLU A 167 15.07 2.09 -14.95
CA GLU A 167 14.44 1.02 -15.71
C GLU A 167 13.73 0.08 -14.75
N PHE A 168 12.48 -0.27 -15.08
CA PHE A 168 11.70 -1.27 -14.33
C PHE A 168 11.09 -2.27 -15.31
N ASP A 169 11.10 -3.54 -14.89
CA ASP A 169 10.38 -4.64 -15.53
C ASP A 169 9.46 -5.27 -14.47
N ILE A 170 8.21 -4.78 -14.41
CA ILE A 170 7.24 -5.20 -13.41
C ILE A 170 6.27 -6.17 -14.05
N ARG A 171 6.28 -7.42 -13.57
CA ARG A 171 5.52 -8.54 -14.17
C ARG A 171 4.33 -8.90 -13.30
N ASN A 172 3.45 -7.94 -13.04
CA ASN A 172 2.18 -8.20 -12.37
C ASN A 172 1.21 -8.87 -13.34
N HIS A 173 0.66 -10.01 -12.93
CA HIS A 173 -0.34 -10.75 -13.68
C HIS A 173 -1.58 -10.94 -12.83
N PHE A 174 -2.72 -10.55 -13.35
CA PHE A 174 -4.00 -10.73 -12.69
C PHE A 174 -4.73 -11.92 -13.28
N ARG A 175 -5.26 -12.79 -12.42
CA ARG A 175 -6.16 -13.86 -12.80
C ARG A 175 -7.55 -13.53 -12.30
N MET A 176 -8.50 -13.41 -13.22
CA MET A 176 -9.90 -13.20 -12.88
C MET A 176 -10.46 -14.40 -12.12
N GLY A 177 -11.27 -14.09 -11.09
CA GLY A 177 -11.98 -15.12 -10.32
C GLY A 177 -13.15 -15.74 -11.07
N PRO A 178 -13.93 -16.60 -10.40
CA PRO A 178 -13.80 -16.93 -8.98
C PRO A 178 -12.66 -17.89 -8.67
N VAL A 179 -12.00 -17.66 -7.53
CA VAL A 179 -10.98 -18.57 -6.99
C VAL A 179 -11.59 -19.36 -5.84
N LYS A 180 -11.50 -20.70 -5.91
CA LYS A 180 -11.97 -21.56 -4.81
C LYS A 180 -11.00 -21.49 -3.65
N TYR A 181 -11.53 -21.36 -2.44
CA TYR A 181 -10.80 -21.51 -1.18
C TYR A 181 -11.54 -22.52 -0.28
N TYR A 182 -10.84 -23.04 0.74
CA TYR A 182 -11.37 -24.11 1.55
C TYR A 182 -10.99 -23.89 3.01
N ASN A 183 -11.98 -24.02 3.90
CA ASN A 183 -11.72 -24.15 5.34
C ASN A 183 -11.33 -25.59 5.65
N VAL A 184 -10.45 -25.77 6.63
CA VAL A 184 -10.13 -27.09 7.17
C VAL A 184 -10.80 -27.23 8.53
N ILE A 185 -11.63 -28.24 8.70
CA ILE A 185 -12.40 -28.46 9.92
C ILE A 185 -12.12 -29.85 10.48
N GLY A 186 -11.52 -29.90 11.66
CA GLY A 186 -11.39 -31.10 12.47
C GLY A 186 -12.57 -31.25 13.41
N LYS A 187 -13.09 -32.47 13.61
CA LYS A 187 -14.25 -32.73 14.48
C LYS A 187 -13.97 -33.88 15.43
N ILE A 188 -14.20 -33.66 16.73
CA ILE A 188 -14.25 -34.71 17.75
C ILE A 188 -15.71 -34.80 18.25
N LYS A 189 -16.40 -35.91 17.95
CA LYS A 189 -17.83 -36.08 18.30
C LYS A 189 -18.03 -36.16 19.80
N GLY A 190 -19.01 -35.42 20.30
CA GLY A 190 -19.42 -35.44 21.71
C GLY A 190 -20.11 -36.76 22.11
N CYS A 191 -19.84 -37.24 23.33
CA CYS A 191 -20.39 -38.49 23.82
C CYS A 191 -21.74 -38.32 24.55
N LYS A 192 -22.07 -37.10 25.01
CA LYS A 192 -23.34 -36.85 25.77
C LYS A 192 -24.26 -35.87 25.07
N TYR A 193 -23.71 -34.83 24.49
CA TYR A 193 -24.43 -33.76 23.79
C TYR A 193 -23.81 -33.56 22.39
N PRO A 194 -24.01 -34.52 21.46
CA PRO A 194 -23.32 -34.52 20.16
C PRO A 194 -23.73 -33.36 19.23
N ASP A 195 -24.89 -32.76 19.48
CA ASP A 195 -25.44 -31.66 18.69
C ASP A 195 -25.14 -30.28 19.30
N GLU A 196 -24.43 -30.24 20.43
CA GLU A 196 -23.90 -29.02 21.01
C GLU A 196 -22.41 -28.89 20.63
N TYR A 197 -21.99 -27.71 20.25
CA TYR A 197 -20.65 -27.47 19.72
C TYR A 197 -19.81 -26.58 20.61
N VAL A 198 -18.54 -26.91 20.70
CA VAL A 198 -17.46 -26.03 21.20
C VAL A 198 -16.49 -25.85 20.08
N MET A 199 -16.19 -24.62 19.69
CA MET A 199 -15.31 -24.32 18.57
C MET A 199 -14.03 -23.65 19.06
N ALA A 200 -12.89 -24.10 18.54
CA ALA A 200 -11.62 -23.40 18.57
C ALA A 200 -11.19 -23.12 17.14
N SER A 201 -10.80 -21.89 16.84
CA SER A 201 -10.52 -21.49 15.47
C SER A 201 -9.36 -20.51 15.37
N GLY A 202 -8.77 -20.43 14.18
CA GLY A 202 -7.83 -19.45 13.72
C GLY A 202 -7.88 -19.44 12.20
N HIS A 203 -7.26 -18.44 11.54
CA HIS A 203 -7.20 -18.45 10.08
C HIS A 203 -5.89 -19.05 9.58
N LEU A 204 -5.96 -19.61 8.39
CA LEU A 204 -4.86 -20.35 7.75
C LEU A 204 -4.11 -19.53 6.72
N ASP A 205 -4.76 -18.54 6.16
CA ASP A 205 -4.16 -17.62 5.20
C ASP A 205 -3.32 -16.55 5.88
N ALA A 206 -2.47 -15.91 5.10
CA ALA A 206 -1.65 -14.78 5.49
C ALA A 206 -1.81 -13.67 4.46
N PHE A 207 -1.59 -12.44 4.91
CA PHE A 207 -1.76 -11.27 4.05
C PHE A 207 -0.70 -11.24 2.94
N ASP A 208 -1.17 -11.14 1.69
CA ASP A 208 -0.39 -10.96 0.45
C ASP A 208 0.85 -11.88 0.40
N VAL A 209 2.06 -11.31 0.48
CA VAL A 209 3.32 -12.08 0.48
C VAL A 209 3.92 -12.27 1.89
N ALA A 210 3.15 -12.00 2.94
CA ALA A 210 3.56 -12.23 4.32
C ALA A 210 3.73 -13.73 4.61
N THR A 211 4.64 -14.06 5.53
CA THR A 211 4.89 -15.46 5.89
C THR A 211 3.84 -16.05 6.86
N GLY A 212 2.96 -15.20 7.42
CA GLY A 212 1.90 -15.60 8.32
C GLY A 212 2.35 -16.19 9.68
N GLY A 213 3.63 -16.00 10.07
CA GLY A 213 4.15 -16.60 11.30
C GLY A 213 3.46 -16.10 12.58
N VAL A 214 3.15 -14.81 12.65
CA VAL A 214 2.39 -14.20 13.74
C VAL A 214 0.91 -14.21 13.40
N ASP A 215 0.54 -13.61 12.29
CA ASP A 215 -0.83 -13.48 11.81
C ASP A 215 -1.09 -14.42 10.61
N CYS A 216 -1.72 -15.61 10.77
CA CYS A 216 -2.21 -16.11 12.05
C CYS A 216 -1.59 -17.48 12.44
N GLY A 217 -0.33 -17.74 12.08
CA GLY A 217 0.36 -18.97 12.47
C GLY A 217 0.37 -19.19 14.00
N SER A 218 0.54 -18.10 14.78
CA SER A 218 0.48 -18.14 16.23
C SER A 218 -0.93 -18.44 16.77
N GLY A 219 -1.98 -18.23 16.00
CA GLY A 219 -3.37 -18.54 16.35
C GLY A 219 -3.79 -19.95 15.92
N VAL A 220 -3.54 -20.31 14.64
CA VAL A 220 -4.01 -21.60 14.12
C VAL A 220 -3.21 -22.79 14.65
N THR A 221 -1.91 -22.61 14.93
CA THR A 221 -1.05 -23.69 15.47
C THR A 221 -1.54 -24.21 16.85
N PRO A 222 -1.85 -23.36 17.84
CA PRO A 222 -2.45 -23.84 19.11
C PRO A 222 -3.78 -24.57 18.92
N VAL A 223 -4.61 -24.17 17.97
CA VAL A 223 -5.87 -24.86 17.64
C VAL A 223 -5.61 -26.27 17.16
N MET A 224 -4.66 -26.45 16.24
CA MET A 224 -4.26 -27.76 15.72
C MET A 224 -3.63 -28.62 16.82
N GLU A 225 -2.79 -28.03 17.67
CA GLU A 225 -2.12 -28.75 18.75
C GLU A 225 -3.10 -29.16 19.85
N ALA A 226 -4.09 -28.32 20.17
CA ALA A 226 -5.16 -28.67 21.11
C ALA A 226 -5.96 -29.88 20.60
N ALA A 227 -6.31 -29.91 19.31
CA ALA A 227 -6.98 -31.07 18.70
C ALA A 227 -6.12 -32.35 18.86
N ARG A 228 -4.83 -32.25 18.55
CA ARG A 228 -3.89 -33.36 18.65
C ARG A 228 -3.77 -33.87 20.10
N MET A 229 -3.65 -32.96 21.07
CA MET A 229 -3.53 -33.32 22.49
C MET A 229 -4.76 -34.01 23.03
N ILE A 230 -5.96 -33.48 22.70
CA ILE A 230 -7.23 -34.09 23.11
C ILE A 230 -7.39 -35.49 22.52
N MET A 231 -7.08 -35.66 21.23
CA MET A 231 -7.11 -36.97 20.59
C MET A 231 -6.15 -37.96 21.24
N LYS A 232 -4.90 -37.54 21.54
CA LYS A 232 -3.90 -38.40 22.17
C LYS A 232 -4.21 -38.76 23.60
N SER A 233 -4.89 -37.88 24.33
CA SER A 233 -5.28 -38.16 25.74
C SER A 233 -6.36 -39.24 25.88
N GLY A 234 -7.03 -39.61 24.78
CA GLY A 234 -8.18 -40.52 24.81
C GLY A 234 -9.44 -39.90 25.45
N ALA A 235 -9.44 -38.60 25.70
CA ALA A 235 -10.57 -37.91 26.30
C ALA A 235 -11.82 -38.01 25.40
N LYS A 236 -12.96 -38.22 26.03
CA LYS A 236 -14.27 -38.26 25.39
C LYS A 236 -15.04 -36.98 25.77
N PRO A 237 -14.99 -35.94 24.98
CA PRO A 237 -15.67 -34.68 25.27
C PRO A 237 -17.19 -34.91 25.37
N LYS A 238 -17.85 -34.19 26.26
CA LYS A 238 -19.32 -34.30 26.39
C LYS A 238 -20.02 -33.68 25.18
N ARG A 239 -19.50 -32.54 24.68
CA ARG A 239 -19.97 -31.84 23.49
C ARG A 239 -19.07 -32.11 22.30
N THR A 240 -19.59 -31.94 21.10
CA THR A 240 -18.78 -32.01 19.89
C THR A 240 -17.83 -30.83 19.83
N MET A 241 -16.54 -31.11 19.61
CA MET A 241 -15.51 -30.08 19.43
C MET A 241 -15.18 -29.91 17.96
N LEU A 242 -15.15 -28.68 17.51
CA LEU A 242 -14.72 -28.28 16.17
C LEU A 242 -13.41 -27.50 16.28
N PHE A 243 -12.46 -27.82 15.41
CA PHE A 243 -11.19 -27.16 15.26
C PHE A 243 -11.12 -26.63 13.84
N CYS A 244 -11.25 -25.32 13.68
CA CYS A 244 -11.41 -24.71 12.38
C CYS A 244 -10.18 -23.88 12.01
N ALA A 245 -9.62 -24.13 10.82
CA ALA A 245 -8.66 -23.27 10.16
C ALA A 245 -9.37 -22.60 8.99
N PHE A 246 -9.73 -21.34 9.16
CA PHE A 246 -10.47 -20.56 8.17
C PHE A 246 -9.54 -20.02 7.08
N ALA A 247 -10.04 -19.90 5.88
CA ALA A 247 -9.35 -19.29 4.75
C ALA A 247 -10.00 -17.95 4.40
N GLY A 248 -9.21 -17.02 3.86
CA GLY A 248 -9.68 -15.72 3.38
C GLY A 248 -10.09 -14.76 4.50
N GLU A 249 -9.47 -14.86 5.65
CA GLU A 249 -9.68 -13.93 6.76
C GLU A 249 -9.18 -12.54 6.39
N GLU A 250 -7.96 -12.48 5.87
CA GLU A 250 -7.24 -11.27 5.49
C GLU A 250 -7.93 -10.42 4.42
N PHE A 251 -8.86 -11.02 3.70
CA PHE A 251 -9.63 -10.38 2.62
C PHE A 251 -11.11 -10.17 2.98
N GLY A 252 -11.43 -10.11 4.25
CA GLY A 252 -12.76 -9.77 4.75
C GLY A 252 -13.52 -10.93 5.37
N LEU A 253 -12.85 -11.81 6.12
CA LEU A 253 -13.45 -12.90 6.92
C LEU A 253 -14.22 -13.94 6.09
N LEU A 254 -13.86 -14.12 4.81
CA LEU A 254 -14.64 -14.89 3.83
C LEU A 254 -14.92 -16.33 4.28
N GLY A 255 -14.04 -16.95 5.04
CA GLY A 255 -14.19 -18.35 5.46
C GLY A 255 -15.01 -18.55 6.72
N SER A 256 -15.20 -17.49 7.52
CA SER A 256 -15.89 -17.56 8.82
C SER A 256 -17.28 -16.92 8.81
N THR A 257 -17.72 -16.34 7.68
CA THR A 257 -19.05 -15.76 7.47
C THR A 257 -20.06 -16.77 6.91
#